data_bf0bd5d564b6cd8e9174899ca92c495d
#
_entry.id   bf0bd5d564b6cd8e9174899ca92c495d
#
_cell.length_a   1.000
_cell.length_b   1.000
_cell.length_c   1.000
_cell.angle_alpha   90.00
_cell.angle_beta   90.00
_cell.angle_gamma   90.00
#
_symmetry.space_group_name_H-M   'P 1'
#
loop_
_entity.id
_entity.type
_entity.pdbx_description
1 polymer ?
#
loop_
_entity_poly.entity_id
_entity_poly.type
_entity_poly.pdbx_seq_one_letter_code
_entity_poly.pdbx_strand_id
1 'polypeptide(L)'
;MTVAYKIAVKHSKRKTASIYLERDGSLSLLVPENTTEQTINDILKANEYKIHKYKAKRELLNEHATKREPVNGQSFLYLGRNYYLQFNGETKEIEFKGRYFYAPEGSSVMLDGLFKEFYRKRGYKFIPPRAKKFADMMGLTIEEISVQELKSRWASCSDIKRKMNFHWKVMMAPASVIDYLIVQ
;
A
#
# COMPACT_ATOMS: atom_id res chain seq x y z
N MET A 1 -9.99 1.37 32.99
CA MET A 1 -10.60 0.52 31.94
C MET A 1 -9.50 0.17 30.95
N THR A 2 -9.04 -1.08 30.95
CA THR A 2 -7.99 -1.54 30.04
C THR A 2 -8.63 -1.81 28.67
N VAL A 3 -8.43 -0.93 27.72
CA VAL A 3 -8.91 -1.16 26.35
C VAL A 3 -8.05 -2.26 25.76
N ALA A 4 -8.64 -3.43 25.59
CA ALA A 4 -7.96 -4.57 24.95
C ALA A 4 -7.82 -4.29 23.46
N TYR A 5 -6.70 -3.68 23.07
CA TYR A 5 -6.36 -3.55 21.67
C TYR A 5 -5.92 -4.91 21.11
N LYS A 6 -6.47 -5.30 19.98
CA LYS A 6 -5.97 -6.42 19.20
C LYS A 6 -4.65 -5.98 18.55
N ILE A 7 -3.52 -6.21 19.24
CA ILE A 7 -2.20 -5.74 18.82
C ILE A 7 -1.38 -6.95 18.38
N ALA A 8 -0.85 -6.89 17.17
CA ALA A 8 0.11 -7.88 16.70
C ALA A 8 1.52 -7.48 17.18
N VAL A 9 2.04 -8.14 18.20
CA VAL A 9 3.41 -7.93 18.69
C VAL A 9 4.37 -8.78 17.86
N LYS A 10 5.45 -8.16 17.36
CA LYS A 10 6.51 -8.82 16.60
C LYS A 10 7.86 -8.51 17.20
N HIS A 11 8.59 -9.54 17.58
CA HIS A 11 9.95 -9.46 18.05
C HIS A 11 10.94 -9.48 16.88
N SER A 12 12.00 -8.68 16.95
CA SER A 12 13.01 -8.60 15.88
C SER A 12 14.35 -8.07 16.43
N LYS A 13 15.44 -8.30 15.70
CA LYS A 13 16.79 -7.77 16.01
C LYS A 13 16.85 -6.26 15.82
N ARG A 14 16.30 -5.52 16.76
CA ARG A 14 16.25 -4.05 16.77
C ARG A 14 16.55 -3.50 18.16
N LYS A 15 16.96 -2.25 18.24
CA LYS A 15 17.29 -1.56 19.51
C LYS A 15 16.11 -0.77 20.08
N THR A 16 15.10 -0.44 19.28
CA THR A 16 14.00 0.45 19.68
C THR A 16 12.65 -0.18 19.37
N ALA A 17 11.62 0.12 20.18
CA ALA A 17 10.24 -0.25 19.89
C ALA A 17 9.60 0.73 18.89
N SER A 18 8.68 0.25 18.06
CA SER A 18 7.91 1.09 17.15
C SER A 18 6.47 0.59 17.03
N ILE A 19 5.53 1.54 17.12
CA ILE A 19 4.10 1.27 16.95
C ILE A 19 3.70 1.67 15.52
N TYR A 20 3.00 0.78 14.83
CA TYR A 20 2.45 1.03 13.50
C TYR A 20 0.94 0.87 13.53
N LEU A 21 0.25 1.82 12.95
CA LEU A 21 -1.15 1.69 12.60
C LEU A 21 -1.25 1.20 11.16
N GLU A 22 -1.70 -0.03 10.99
CA GLU A 22 -1.87 -0.64 9.67
C GLU A 22 -3.02 0.03 8.90
N ARG A 23 -3.11 -0.25 7.60
CA ARG A 23 -4.13 0.37 6.74
C ARG A 23 -5.56 -0.09 7.06
N ASP A 24 -5.71 -1.28 7.59
CA ASP A 24 -6.97 -1.84 8.07
C ASP A 24 -7.41 -1.32 9.45
N GLY A 25 -6.60 -0.44 10.08
CA GLY A 25 -6.84 0.09 11.42
C GLY A 25 -6.32 -0.80 12.55
N SER A 26 -5.72 -1.97 12.25
CA SER A 26 -5.07 -2.80 13.25
C SER A 26 -3.75 -2.17 13.73
N LEU A 27 -3.35 -2.51 14.96
CA LEU A 27 -2.10 -2.05 15.54
C LEU A 27 -1.06 -3.16 15.47
N SER A 28 0.14 -2.82 15.01
CA SER A 28 1.31 -3.70 15.13
C SER A 28 2.42 -3.00 15.92
N LEU A 29 3.00 -3.74 16.88
CA LEU A 29 4.09 -3.29 17.72
C LEU A 29 5.32 -4.12 17.38
N LEU A 30 6.38 -3.48 16.93
CA LEU A 30 7.69 -4.11 16.74
C LEU A 30 8.58 -3.77 17.92
N VAL A 31 9.12 -4.81 18.57
CA VAL A 31 9.96 -4.68 19.76
C VAL A 31 11.27 -5.48 19.62
N PRO A 32 12.31 -5.16 20.40
CA PRO A 32 13.50 -6.01 20.55
C PRO A 32 13.15 -7.42 21.00
N GLU A 33 14.00 -8.40 20.65
CA GLU A 33 13.77 -9.84 20.96
C GLU A 33 13.54 -10.11 22.45
N ASN A 34 14.20 -9.38 23.35
CA ASN A 34 14.16 -9.59 24.81
C ASN A 34 13.18 -8.65 25.53
N THR A 35 12.18 -8.10 24.85
CA THR A 35 11.21 -7.19 25.48
C THR A 35 10.18 -7.98 26.28
N THR A 36 10.01 -7.66 27.57
CA THR A 36 9.01 -8.29 28.44
C THR A 36 7.61 -7.76 28.19
N GLU A 37 6.58 -8.53 28.55
CA GLU A 37 5.18 -8.10 28.45
C GLU A 37 4.91 -6.82 29.25
N GLN A 38 5.56 -6.65 30.38
CA GLN A 38 5.41 -5.43 31.19
C GLN A 38 5.93 -4.21 30.46
N THR A 39 7.10 -4.30 29.83
CA THR A 39 7.64 -3.23 28.98
C THR A 39 6.74 -2.93 27.77
N ILE A 40 6.12 -3.95 27.17
CA ILE A 40 5.14 -3.76 26.07
C ILE A 40 3.95 -2.95 26.57
N ASN A 41 3.39 -3.28 27.72
CA ASN A 41 2.27 -2.59 28.32
C ASN A 41 2.61 -1.11 28.66
N ASP A 42 3.81 -0.87 29.16
CA ASP A 42 4.28 0.50 29.47
C ASP A 42 4.45 1.33 28.20
N ILE A 43 4.99 0.75 27.13
CA ILE A 43 5.09 1.40 25.83
C ILE A 43 3.72 1.77 25.28
N LEU A 44 2.74 0.87 25.40
CA LEU A 44 1.38 1.11 24.93
C LEU A 44 0.70 2.22 25.74
N LYS A 45 0.80 2.19 27.06
CA LYS A 45 0.28 3.26 27.96
C LYS A 45 0.90 4.60 27.63
N ALA A 46 2.23 4.67 27.52
CA ALA A 46 2.94 5.91 27.20
C ALA A 46 2.56 6.52 25.84
N ASN A 47 2.04 5.70 24.91
CA ASN A 47 1.63 6.13 23.58
C ASN A 47 0.10 6.11 23.36
N GLU A 48 -0.69 5.88 24.41
CA GLU A 48 -2.15 5.72 24.33
C GLU A 48 -2.83 6.89 23.62
N TYR A 49 -2.50 8.12 23.98
CA TYR A 49 -3.04 9.31 23.32
C TYR A 49 -2.75 9.35 21.82
N LYS A 50 -1.52 9.01 21.41
CA LYS A 50 -1.14 8.98 19.99
C LYS A 50 -1.89 7.90 19.24
N ILE A 51 -2.04 6.73 19.84
CA ILE A 51 -2.78 5.61 19.29
C ILE A 51 -4.25 6.00 19.04
N HIS A 52 -4.90 6.60 20.03
CA HIS A 52 -6.29 7.08 19.90
C HIS A 52 -6.43 8.16 18.83
N LYS A 53 -5.54 9.15 18.82
CA LYS A 53 -5.54 10.21 17.81
C LYS A 53 -5.39 9.66 16.38
N TYR A 54 -4.48 8.73 16.18
CA TYR A 54 -4.28 8.13 14.86
C TYR A 54 -5.44 7.21 14.45
N LYS A 55 -6.02 6.46 15.40
CA LYS A 55 -7.22 5.67 15.14
C LYS A 55 -8.40 6.55 14.73
N ALA A 56 -8.73 7.56 15.51
CA ALA A 56 -9.81 8.49 15.20
C ALA A 56 -9.63 9.14 13.81
N LYS A 57 -8.40 9.60 13.51
CA LYS A 57 -8.09 10.14 12.18
C LYS A 57 -8.31 9.10 11.07
N ARG A 58 -8.00 7.84 11.34
CA ARG A 58 -8.16 6.75 10.37
C ARG A 58 -9.62 6.38 10.18
N GLU A 59 -10.39 6.31 11.26
CA GLU A 59 -11.83 6.08 11.22
C GLU A 59 -12.53 7.16 10.40
N LEU A 60 -12.22 8.43 10.65
CA LEU A 60 -12.73 9.56 9.86
C LEU A 60 -12.39 9.44 8.36
N LEU A 61 -11.17 9.01 8.02
CA LEU A 61 -10.77 8.78 6.63
C LEU A 61 -11.47 7.58 5.99
N ASN A 62 -11.82 6.58 6.80
CA ASN A 62 -12.49 5.36 6.34
C ASN A 62 -14.01 5.46 6.39
N GLU A 63 -14.59 6.44 7.07
CA GLU A 63 -16.05 6.66 7.18
C GLU A 63 -16.71 6.82 5.79
N HIS A 64 -15.98 7.38 4.83
CA HIS A 64 -16.41 7.51 3.45
C HIS A 64 -15.85 6.42 2.51
N ALA A 65 -15.13 5.44 3.06
CA ALA A 65 -14.65 4.31 2.30
C ALA A 65 -15.79 3.32 2.04
N THR A 66 -16.58 3.59 1.03
CA THR A 66 -17.64 2.68 0.58
C THR A 66 -17.01 1.33 0.22
N LYS A 67 -17.46 0.26 0.88
CA LYS A 67 -17.12 -1.11 0.50
C LYS A 67 -17.78 -1.34 -0.86
N ARG A 68 -16.99 -1.22 -1.91
CA ARG A 68 -17.51 -1.31 -3.27
C ARG A 68 -17.76 -2.77 -3.60
N GLU A 69 -18.99 -3.11 -3.92
CA GLU A 69 -19.30 -4.42 -4.48
C GLU A 69 -18.82 -4.49 -5.92
N PRO A 70 -18.18 -5.59 -6.31
CA PRO A 70 -17.67 -5.76 -7.67
C PRO A 70 -18.81 -6.05 -8.66
N VAL A 71 -19.38 -4.99 -9.21
CA VAL A 71 -20.47 -5.05 -10.20
C VAL A 71 -20.03 -4.42 -11.52
N ASN A 72 -20.67 -4.84 -12.62
CA ASN A 72 -20.48 -4.20 -13.92
C ASN A 72 -20.78 -2.69 -13.84
N GLY A 73 -19.94 -1.88 -14.50
CA GLY A 73 -20.05 -0.42 -14.47
C GLY A 73 -19.37 0.25 -13.26
N GLN A 74 -18.90 -0.51 -12.29
CA GLN A 74 -18.12 0.07 -11.20
C GLN A 74 -16.83 0.69 -11.72
N SER A 75 -16.47 1.88 -11.20
CA SER A 75 -15.27 2.58 -11.62
C SER A 75 -14.05 2.23 -10.76
N PHE A 76 -12.91 2.06 -11.41
CA PHE A 76 -11.60 1.87 -10.81
C PHE A 76 -10.61 2.91 -11.32
N LEU A 77 -9.75 3.40 -10.44
CA LEU A 77 -8.73 4.39 -10.78
C LEU A 77 -7.52 3.72 -11.46
N TYR A 78 -7.03 4.34 -12.52
CA TYR A 78 -5.73 4.02 -13.14
C TYR A 78 -5.09 5.28 -13.69
N LEU A 79 -3.86 5.57 -13.26
CA LEU A 79 -3.12 6.80 -13.62
C LEU A 79 -3.95 8.08 -13.45
N GLY A 80 -4.71 8.17 -12.35
CA GLY A 80 -5.53 9.32 -11.99
C GLY A 80 -6.87 9.46 -12.73
N ARG A 81 -7.23 8.47 -13.54
CA ARG A 81 -8.51 8.47 -14.29
C ARG A 81 -9.39 7.29 -13.85
N ASN A 82 -10.70 7.50 -13.93
CA ASN A 82 -11.68 6.44 -13.67
C ASN A 82 -11.95 5.65 -14.96
N TYR A 83 -11.97 4.32 -14.82
CA TYR A 83 -12.32 3.37 -15.86
C TYR A 83 -13.32 2.37 -15.32
N TYR A 84 -14.18 1.83 -16.18
CA TYR A 84 -15.32 1.01 -15.78
C TYR A 84 -14.99 -0.47 -15.85
N LEU A 85 -15.46 -1.22 -14.87
CA LEU A 85 -15.33 -2.67 -14.82
C LEU A 85 -16.41 -3.32 -15.70
N GLN A 86 -16.02 -4.34 -16.45
CA GLN A 86 -16.92 -5.27 -17.12
C GLN A 86 -16.42 -6.70 -16.87
N PHE A 87 -17.33 -7.57 -16.47
CA PHE A 87 -17.04 -9.00 -16.42
C PHE A 87 -17.21 -9.60 -17.81
N ASN A 88 -16.23 -10.40 -18.24
CA ASN A 88 -16.21 -11.08 -19.52
C ASN A 88 -15.63 -12.47 -19.33
N GLY A 89 -16.37 -13.51 -19.77
CA GLY A 89 -15.98 -14.92 -19.64
C GLY A 89 -14.71 -15.33 -20.38
N GLU A 90 -14.22 -14.52 -21.32
CA GLU A 90 -13.06 -14.85 -22.15
C GLU A 90 -11.71 -14.53 -21.49
N THR A 91 -11.68 -13.71 -20.43
CA THR A 91 -10.44 -13.28 -19.79
C THR A 91 -10.09 -14.15 -18.59
N LYS A 92 -8.79 -14.37 -18.34
CA LYS A 92 -8.28 -15.05 -17.13
C LYS A 92 -7.67 -14.09 -16.10
N GLU A 93 -7.38 -12.86 -16.51
CA GLU A 93 -6.80 -11.81 -15.69
C GLU A 93 -7.44 -10.47 -16.06
N ILE A 94 -7.15 -9.41 -15.28
CA ILE A 94 -7.62 -8.06 -15.64
C ILE A 94 -6.97 -7.61 -16.95
N GLU A 95 -7.78 -7.39 -17.96
CA GLU A 95 -7.39 -6.72 -19.20
C GLU A 95 -7.88 -5.28 -19.21
N PHE A 96 -7.04 -4.38 -19.73
CA PHE A 96 -7.38 -2.99 -19.88
C PHE A 96 -7.41 -2.61 -21.36
N LYS A 97 -8.61 -2.29 -21.86
CA LYS A 97 -8.84 -1.91 -23.27
C LYS A 97 -9.75 -0.67 -23.32
N GLY A 98 -9.27 0.38 -23.96
CA GLY A 98 -10.04 1.63 -24.14
C GLY A 98 -10.42 2.29 -22.81
N ARG A 99 -11.69 2.25 -22.44
CA ARG A 99 -12.24 2.84 -21.21
C ARG A 99 -12.65 1.81 -20.17
N TYR A 100 -12.32 0.52 -20.37
CA TYR A 100 -12.83 -0.56 -19.57
C TYR A 100 -11.71 -1.46 -19.03
N PHE A 101 -11.96 -1.93 -17.82
CA PHE A 101 -11.30 -3.09 -17.25
C PHE A 101 -12.19 -4.31 -17.48
N TYR A 102 -11.67 -5.32 -18.12
CA TYR A 102 -12.33 -6.61 -18.30
C TYR A 102 -11.80 -7.59 -17.25
N ALA A 103 -12.70 -8.18 -16.47
CA ALA A 103 -12.39 -9.18 -15.46
C ALA A 103 -13.04 -10.51 -15.82
N PRO A 104 -12.48 -11.65 -15.37
CA PRO A 104 -13.10 -12.96 -15.58
C PRO A 104 -14.51 -13.00 -14.98
N GLU A 105 -15.45 -13.65 -15.65
CA GLU A 105 -16.79 -13.85 -15.10
C GLU A 105 -16.74 -14.67 -13.81
N GLY A 106 -17.57 -14.35 -12.82
CA GLY A 106 -17.58 -15.01 -11.51
C GLY A 106 -16.39 -14.69 -10.59
N SER A 107 -15.47 -13.79 -11.01
CA SER A 107 -14.27 -13.46 -10.24
C SER A 107 -14.49 -12.40 -9.14
N SER A 108 -15.71 -12.04 -8.81
CA SER A 108 -16.05 -10.99 -7.85
C SER A 108 -15.30 -11.12 -6.50
N VAL A 109 -15.20 -12.33 -5.96
CA VAL A 109 -14.51 -12.62 -4.69
C VAL A 109 -12.99 -12.45 -4.82
N MET A 110 -12.40 -12.72 -5.99
CA MET A 110 -10.96 -12.65 -6.24
C MET A 110 -10.51 -11.31 -6.87
N LEU A 111 -11.45 -10.40 -7.10
CA LEU A 111 -11.21 -9.18 -7.88
C LEU A 111 -10.09 -8.31 -7.32
N ASP A 112 -10.00 -8.16 -6.00
CA ASP A 112 -8.92 -7.40 -5.35
C ASP A 112 -7.54 -7.99 -5.65
N GLY A 113 -7.42 -9.31 -5.65
CA GLY A 113 -6.20 -10.02 -6.01
C GLY A 113 -5.83 -9.81 -7.48
N LEU A 114 -6.81 -9.89 -8.38
CA LEU A 114 -6.62 -9.67 -9.81
C LEU A 114 -6.19 -8.23 -10.11
N PHE A 115 -6.82 -7.24 -9.51
CA PHE A 115 -6.40 -5.83 -9.63
C PHE A 115 -5.02 -5.58 -9.05
N LYS A 116 -4.68 -6.20 -7.91
CA LYS A 116 -3.33 -6.11 -7.33
C LYS A 116 -2.28 -6.58 -8.34
N GLU A 117 -2.48 -7.75 -8.96
CA GLU A 117 -1.55 -8.27 -9.97
C GLU A 117 -1.51 -7.40 -11.22
N PHE A 118 -2.65 -6.89 -11.69
CA PHE A 118 -2.71 -5.95 -12.80
C PHE A 118 -1.87 -4.70 -12.51
N TYR A 119 -2.09 -4.04 -11.36
CA TYR A 119 -1.35 -2.83 -11.01
C TYR A 119 0.14 -3.10 -10.78
N ARG A 120 0.51 -4.26 -10.22
CA ARG A 120 1.91 -4.66 -10.10
C ARG A 120 2.56 -4.81 -11.48
N LYS A 121 1.95 -5.59 -12.38
CA LYS A 121 2.45 -5.78 -13.76
C LYS A 121 2.60 -4.43 -14.48
N ARG A 122 1.62 -3.54 -14.36
CA ARG A 122 1.66 -2.20 -14.97
C ARG A 122 2.71 -1.31 -14.31
N GLY A 123 2.85 -1.37 -13.01
CA GLY A 123 3.87 -0.62 -12.25
C GLY A 123 5.29 -0.99 -12.66
N TYR A 124 5.58 -2.28 -12.82
CA TYR A 124 6.89 -2.74 -13.33
C TYR A 124 7.21 -2.27 -14.75
N LYS A 125 6.20 -1.95 -15.56
CA LYS A 125 6.41 -1.37 -16.90
C LYS A 125 6.49 0.16 -16.88
N PHE A 126 5.74 0.81 -15.98
CA PHE A 126 5.58 2.27 -15.98
C PHE A 126 6.63 3.00 -15.15
N ILE A 127 6.98 2.49 -13.95
CA ILE A 127 7.84 3.19 -12.99
C ILE A 127 9.33 3.16 -13.40
N PRO A 128 9.93 2.03 -13.81
CA PRO A 128 11.37 1.97 -14.05
C PRO A 128 11.89 2.96 -15.09
N PRO A 129 11.29 3.15 -16.29
CA PRO A 129 11.80 4.12 -17.25
C PRO A 129 11.73 5.56 -16.75
N ARG A 130 10.70 5.88 -15.92
CA ARG A 130 10.55 7.20 -15.32
C ARG A 130 11.60 7.42 -14.23
N ALA A 131 11.78 6.44 -13.36
CA ALA A 131 12.78 6.50 -12.29
C ALA A 131 14.20 6.63 -12.86
N LYS A 132 14.51 5.89 -13.92
CA LYS A 132 15.80 6.02 -14.62
C LYS A 132 15.98 7.44 -15.15
N LYS A 133 14.98 8.00 -15.84
CA LYS A 133 15.04 9.38 -16.36
C LYS A 133 15.38 10.39 -15.26
N PHE A 134 14.71 10.33 -14.10
CA PHE A 134 14.96 11.24 -12.99
C PHE A 134 16.31 10.98 -12.34
N ALA A 135 16.72 9.72 -12.20
CA ALA A 135 18.02 9.36 -11.65
C ALA A 135 19.15 9.91 -12.53
N ASP A 136 19.05 9.77 -13.87
CA ASP A 136 20.03 10.32 -14.81
C ASP A 136 20.13 11.86 -14.68
N MET A 137 19.00 12.55 -14.53
CA MET A 137 18.97 14.01 -14.32
C MET A 137 19.59 14.44 -12.98
N MET A 138 19.56 13.61 -11.97
CA MET A 138 20.12 13.89 -10.63
C MET A 138 21.55 13.33 -10.46
N GLY A 139 22.11 12.66 -11.45
CA GLY A 139 23.42 11.99 -11.35
C GLY A 139 23.40 10.78 -10.41
N LEU A 140 22.25 10.14 -10.20
CA LEU A 140 22.06 9.00 -9.31
C LEU A 140 21.97 7.68 -10.08
N THR A 141 22.27 6.58 -9.39
CA THR A 141 22.13 5.23 -9.94
C THR A 141 21.09 4.44 -9.14
N ILE A 142 20.15 3.83 -9.84
CA ILE A 142 19.16 2.91 -9.26
C ILE A 142 19.47 1.50 -9.77
N GLU A 143 19.65 0.55 -8.85
CA GLU A 143 19.95 -0.84 -9.18
C GLU A 143 18.71 -1.70 -9.24
N GLU A 144 17.75 -1.46 -8.34
CA GLU A 144 16.55 -2.28 -8.27
C GLU A 144 15.30 -1.43 -8.00
N ILE A 145 14.22 -1.72 -8.75
CA ILE A 145 12.91 -1.17 -8.51
C ILE A 145 11.91 -2.30 -8.28
N SER A 146 11.18 -2.24 -7.18
CA SER A 146 10.19 -3.23 -6.79
C SER A 146 8.80 -2.61 -6.63
N VAL A 147 7.78 -3.27 -7.18
CA VAL A 147 6.37 -2.88 -7.00
C VAL A 147 5.65 -3.98 -6.23
N GLN A 148 5.33 -3.71 -4.96
CA GLN A 148 4.87 -4.72 -4.01
C GLN A 148 3.87 -4.17 -3.00
N GLU A 149 3.43 -5.02 -2.07
CA GLU A 149 2.65 -4.58 -0.92
C GLU A 149 3.58 -3.91 0.11
N LEU A 150 3.32 -2.66 0.42
CA LEU A 150 3.99 -1.94 1.51
C LEU A 150 2.96 -1.60 2.58
N LYS A 151 3.26 -1.89 3.84
CA LYS A 151 2.29 -1.76 4.94
C LYS A 151 1.90 -0.31 5.25
N SER A 152 2.89 0.59 5.35
CA SER A 152 2.69 1.95 5.88
C SER A 152 3.11 3.07 4.94
N ARG A 153 3.73 2.77 3.81
CA ARG A 153 4.32 3.77 2.90
C ARG A 153 3.83 3.58 1.47
N TRP A 154 3.86 4.65 0.69
CA TRP A 154 3.59 4.62 -0.75
C TRP A 154 4.84 4.25 -1.55
N ALA A 155 5.99 4.72 -1.09
CA ALA A 155 7.29 4.40 -1.63
C ALA A 155 8.34 4.36 -0.52
N SER A 156 9.48 3.74 -0.78
CA SER A 156 10.67 3.79 0.06
C SER A 156 11.91 3.68 -0.80
N CYS A 157 12.95 4.43 -0.44
CA CYS A 157 14.26 4.36 -1.05
C CYS A 157 15.28 3.87 -0.02
N SER A 158 16.24 3.08 -0.48
CA SER A 158 17.43 2.71 0.28
C SER A 158 18.65 3.16 -0.51
N ASP A 159 19.33 4.17 -0.02
CA ASP A 159 20.55 4.72 -0.63
C ASP A 159 21.66 3.66 -0.67
N ILE A 160 21.94 2.99 0.45
CA ILE A 160 22.97 1.95 0.55
C ILE A 160 22.74 0.82 -0.48
N LYS A 161 21.48 0.41 -0.69
CA LYS A 161 21.13 -0.67 -1.61
C LYS A 161 20.75 -0.18 -3.00
N ARG A 162 20.73 1.14 -3.23
CA ARG A 162 20.26 1.76 -4.47
C ARG A 162 18.94 1.18 -4.98
N LYS A 163 18.04 0.88 -4.03
CA LYS A 163 16.77 0.19 -4.26
C LYS A 163 15.59 1.07 -3.94
N MET A 164 14.64 1.11 -4.85
CA MET A 164 13.33 1.77 -4.66
C MET A 164 12.22 0.73 -4.60
N ASN A 165 11.31 0.92 -3.65
CA ASN A 165 10.11 0.09 -3.54
C ASN A 165 8.88 0.97 -3.62
N PHE A 166 7.90 0.56 -4.40
CA PHE A 166 6.62 1.25 -4.57
C PHE A 166 5.46 0.34 -4.17
N HIS A 167 4.48 0.92 -3.50
CA HIS A 167 3.24 0.22 -3.26
C HIS A 167 2.43 0.15 -4.56
N TRP A 168 1.88 -1.03 -4.92
CA TRP A 168 1.15 -1.22 -6.17
C TRP A 168 -0.02 -0.23 -6.38
N LYS A 169 -0.66 0.24 -5.31
CA LYS A 169 -1.74 1.25 -5.37
C LYS A 169 -1.27 2.62 -5.88
N VAL A 170 0.03 2.90 -5.98
CA VAL A 170 0.51 4.15 -6.60
C VAL A 170 0.05 4.27 -8.05
N MET A 171 -0.19 3.14 -8.73
CA MET A 171 -0.71 3.11 -10.08
C MET A 171 -2.14 3.66 -10.24
N MET A 172 -2.86 3.87 -9.13
CA MET A 172 -4.15 4.55 -9.13
C MET A 172 -4.00 6.07 -9.17
N ALA A 173 -2.84 6.60 -8.76
CA ALA A 173 -2.56 8.04 -8.71
C ALA A 173 -2.20 8.60 -10.10
N PRO A 174 -2.36 9.93 -10.32
CA PRO A 174 -1.86 10.60 -11.50
C PRO A 174 -0.35 10.38 -11.71
N ALA A 175 0.10 10.39 -12.96
CA ALA A 175 1.50 10.20 -13.30
C ALA A 175 2.42 11.22 -12.59
N SER A 176 1.99 12.48 -12.44
CA SER A 176 2.72 13.52 -11.72
C SER A 176 2.94 13.20 -10.24
N VAL A 177 1.98 12.52 -9.59
CA VAL A 177 2.14 12.06 -8.20
C VAL A 177 3.13 10.92 -8.12
N ILE A 178 3.14 10.02 -9.11
CA ILE A 178 4.14 8.94 -9.18
C ILE A 178 5.54 9.54 -9.39
N ASP A 179 5.66 10.54 -10.26
CA ASP A 179 6.93 11.25 -10.50
C ASP A 179 7.43 11.94 -9.22
N TYR A 180 6.54 12.59 -8.49
CA TYR A 180 6.87 13.18 -7.19
C TYR A 180 7.41 12.13 -6.20
N LEU A 181 6.77 10.96 -6.12
CA LEU A 181 7.24 9.86 -5.26
C LEU A 181 8.59 9.27 -5.69
N ILE A 182 8.95 9.39 -6.96
CA ILE A 182 10.25 8.95 -7.48
C ILE A 182 11.35 9.91 -7.07
N VAL A 183 11.07 11.22 -7.07
CA VAL A 183 12.08 12.28 -6.82
C VAL A 183 12.30 12.57 -5.35
N GLN A 184 11.31 12.26 -4.49
CA GLN A 184 11.38 12.46 -3.04
C GLN A 184 12.29 11.41 -2.35
#